data_ed5d7309b251311ae3e9ae47205a91dc
#
_entry.id   ed5d7309b251311ae3e9ae47205a91dc
#
_cell.length_a   1.000
_cell.length_b   1.000
_cell.length_c   1.000
_cell.angle_alpha   90.00
_cell.angle_beta   90.00
_cell.angle_gamma   90.00
#
_symmetry.space_group_name_H-M   'P 1'
#
loop_
_entity.id
_entity.type
_entity.pdbx_description
1 polymer ?
#
loop_
_entity_poly.entity_id
_entity_poly.type
_entity_poly.pdbx_seq_one_letter_code
_entity_poly.pdbx_strand_id
1 'polypeptide(L)'
;MIRGRMLAIAILAAAAAAGITALIVMNPVPPIDVMVERDVQATNWGPLALAFPGFSWIGDAKGAVLDVLVFIAVLIWNRGAWVLAVAGFMTGAWYVLLSHLINRQRPTTALVLQVTEHPVASSFPSGHTIFIATVSTLLMLCLGHRYMPRWALPIGWAAVAVIVFDGAISRIYTGAHWPTDVLASLLITAAWISFILSIRWISDRAFAPKQADRSHARLAS
;
A
#
# COMPACT_ATOMS: atom_id res chain seq x y z
N MET A 1 -16.04 15.63 11.37
CA MET A 1 -14.60 15.96 11.54
C MET A 1 -13.65 14.92 10.92
N ILE A 2 -13.77 13.61 11.19
CA ILE A 2 -12.84 12.57 10.67
C ILE A 2 -12.76 12.57 9.14
N ARG A 3 -13.87 12.74 8.44
CA ARG A 3 -13.94 12.69 6.97
C ARG A 3 -13.30 13.86 6.27
N GLY A 4 -13.43 15.07 6.82
CA GLY A 4 -12.68 16.21 6.29
C GLY A 4 -11.16 16.00 6.41
N ARG A 5 -10.71 15.34 7.49
CA ARG A 5 -9.32 14.94 7.66
C ARG A 5 -8.89 13.91 6.61
N MET A 6 -9.72 12.90 6.33
CA MET A 6 -9.41 11.90 5.30
C MET A 6 -9.31 12.54 3.92
N LEU A 7 -10.22 13.44 3.57
CA LEU A 7 -10.14 14.19 2.30
C LEU A 7 -8.88 15.06 2.23
N ALA A 8 -8.53 15.75 3.31
CA ALA A 8 -7.30 16.54 3.37
C ALA A 8 -6.05 15.67 3.17
N ILE A 9 -5.98 14.51 3.84
CA ILE A 9 -4.89 13.53 3.66
C ILE A 9 -4.85 13.05 2.21
N ALA A 10 -5.99 12.73 1.61
CA ALA A 10 -6.08 12.30 0.22
C ALA A 10 -5.50 13.36 -0.74
N ILE A 11 -5.90 14.62 -0.57
CA ILE A 11 -5.41 15.73 -1.40
C ILE A 11 -3.91 15.94 -1.23
N LEU A 12 -3.42 15.98 0.01
CA LEU A 12 -2.00 16.19 0.29
C LEU A 12 -1.14 15.05 -0.25
N ALA A 13 -1.57 13.80 -0.05
CA ALA A 13 -0.86 12.64 -0.56
C ALA A 13 -0.88 12.59 -2.11
N ALA A 14 -2.02 12.92 -2.73
CA ALA A 14 -2.12 13.00 -4.19
C ALA A 14 -1.23 14.12 -4.76
N ALA A 15 -1.20 15.29 -4.13
CA ALA A 15 -0.33 16.40 -4.53
C ALA A 15 1.16 16.03 -4.40
N ALA A 16 1.56 15.35 -3.31
CA ALA A 16 2.91 14.87 -3.13
C ALA A 16 3.29 13.80 -4.17
N ALA A 17 2.40 12.84 -4.44
CA ALA A 17 2.60 11.84 -5.49
C ALA A 17 2.75 12.48 -6.88
N ALA A 18 1.93 13.47 -7.20
CA ALA A 18 2.01 14.22 -8.44
C ALA A 18 3.33 15.01 -8.55
N GLY A 19 3.80 15.60 -7.44
CA GLY A 19 5.09 16.29 -7.39
C GLY A 19 6.27 15.35 -7.66
N ILE A 20 6.28 14.14 -7.06
CA ILE A 20 7.29 13.12 -7.34
C ILE A 20 7.20 12.65 -8.79
N THR A 21 5.99 12.44 -9.30
CA THR A 21 5.76 12.06 -10.69
C THR A 21 6.33 13.10 -11.67
N ALA A 22 6.07 14.39 -11.41
CA ALA A 22 6.62 15.48 -12.22
C ALA A 22 8.16 15.50 -12.16
N LEU A 23 8.76 15.31 -10.98
CA LEU A 23 10.20 15.22 -10.80
C LEU A 23 10.82 14.12 -11.69
N ILE A 24 10.26 12.90 -11.65
CA ILE A 24 10.81 11.77 -12.42
C ILE A 24 10.56 11.87 -13.92
N VAL A 25 9.48 12.56 -14.35
CA VAL A 25 9.26 12.86 -15.77
C VAL A 25 10.30 13.85 -16.28
N MET A 26 10.67 14.84 -15.47
CA MET A 26 11.70 15.83 -15.83
C MET A 26 13.12 15.27 -15.70
N ASN A 27 13.36 14.41 -14.74
CA ASN A 27 14.63 13.75 -14.49
C ASN A 27 14.38 12.27 -14.13
N PRO A 28 14.45 11.34 -15.10
CA PRO A 28 14.11 9.93 -14.90
C PRO A 28 14.95 9.21 -13.85
N VAL A 29 16.18 9.66 -13.59
CA VAL A 29 17.06 9.11 -12.56
C VAL A 29 17.65 10.26 -11.73
N PRO A 30 16.87 10.81 -10.78
CA PRO A 30 17.37 11.83 -9.88
C PRO A 30 18.57 11.31 -9.07
N PRO A 31 19.62 12.11 -8.81
CA PRO A 31 20.77 11.67 -8.01
C PRO A 31 20.40 11.12 -6.63
N ILE A 32 19.32 11.63 -6.04
CA ILE A 32 18.80 11.15 -4.74
C ILE A 32 18.38 9.67 -4.79
N ASP A 33 17.83 9.19 -5.91
CA ASP A 33 17.45 7.80 -6.05
C ASP A 33 18.68 6.89 -5.99
N VAL A 34 19.73 7.22 -6.75
CA VAL A 34 20.98 6.44 -6.77
C VAL A 34 21.63 6.44 -5.38
N MET A 35 21.67 7.60 -4.72
CA MET A 35 22.27 7.74 -3.40
C MET A 35 21.53 6.88 -2.37
N VAL A 36 20.22 7.07 -2.25
CA VAL A 36 19.40 6.34 -1.26
C VAL A 36 19.38 4.84 -1.54
N GLU A 37 19.33 4.43 -2.82
CA GLU A 37 19.35 3.01 -3.17
C GLU A 37 20.66 2.34 -2.77
N ARG A 38 21.81 2.98 -3.05
CA ARG A 38 23.12 2.48 -2.62
C ARG A 38 23.22 2.38 -1.10
N ASP A 39 22.71 3.36 -0.35
CA ASP A 39 22.70 3.34 1.11
C ASP A 39 21.85 2.20 1.64
N VAL A 40 20.65 1.98 1.07
CA VAL A 40 19.77 0.85 1.41
C VAL A 40 20.46 -0.48 1.11
N GLN A 41 21.12 -0.62 -0.03
CA GLN A 41 21.82 -1.84 -0.42
C GLN A 41 23.10 -2.11 0.39
N ALA A 42 23.78 -1.07 0.87
CA ALA A 42 24.94 -1.20 1.74
C ALA A 42 24.58 -1.48 3.21
N THR A 43 23.31 -1.25 3.59
CA THR A 43 22.85 -1.44 4.98
C THR A 43 22.68 -2.92 5.31
N ASN A 44 23.18 -3.33 6.47
CA ASN A 44 22.91 -4.66 7.01
C ASN A 44 21.53 -4.69 7.67
N TRP A 45 20.54 -5.24 6.96
CA TRP A 45 19.14 -5.34 7.43
C TRP A 45 18.93 -6.48 8.45
N GLY A 46 19.93 -7.31 8.73
CA GLY A 46 19.82 -8.41 9.69
C GLY A 46 18.62 -9.33 9.41
N PRO A 47 17.80 -9.65 10.44
CA PRO A 47 16.65 -10.54 10.27
C PRO A 47 15.58 -10.05 9.29
N LEU A 48 15.42 -8.73 9.08
CA LEU A 48 14.45 -8.16 8.14
C LEU A 48 14.74 -8.61 6.70
N ALA A 49 16.01 -8.75 6.33
CA ALA A 49 16.40 -9.21 5.00
C ALA A 49 15.89 -10.63 4.67
N LEU A 50 15.57 -11.45 5.68
CA LEU A 50 15.01 -12.79 5.48
C LEU A 50 13.61 -12.77 4.89
N ALA A 51 12.86 -11.67 5.06
CA ALA A 51 11.52 -11.49 4.51
C ALA A 51 11.54 -10.99 3.06
N PHE A 52 12.63 -10.39 2.56
CA PHE A 52 12.71 -9.78 1.24
C PHE A 52 12.32 -10.71 0.08
N PRO A 53 12.81 -11.99 0.01
CA PRO A 53 12.37 -12.92 -1.03
C PRO A 53 10.86 -13.22 -0.97
N GLY A 54 10.27 -13.22 0.23
CA GLY A 54 8.84 -13.42 0.42
C GLY A 54 8.01 -12.30 -0.21
N PHE A 55 8.43 -11.06 -0.07
CA PHE A 55 7.77 -9.92 -0.71
C PHE A 55 7.86 -9.96 -2.23
N SER A 56 8.99 -10.39 -2.79
CA SER A 56 9.14 -10.61 -4.22
C SER A 56 8.16 -11.67 -4.73
N TRP A 57 8.06 -12.78 -4.00
CA TRP A 57 7.21 -13.91 -4.36
C TRP A 57 5.71 -13.59 -4.28
N ILE A 58 5.26 -12.78 -3.30
CA ILE A 58 3.83 -12.42 -3.13
C ILE A 58 3.38 -11.40 -4.18
N GLY A 59 4.24 -10.52 -4.63
CA GLY A 59 3.88 -9.40 -5.52
C GLY A 59 3.68 -9.77 -6.99
N ASP A 60 3.96 -11.00 -7.38
CA ASP A 60 3.71 -11.53 -8.74
C ASP A 60 2.22 -11.90 -8.94
N ALA A 61 1.92 -12.71 -9.97
CA ALA A 61 0.57 -13.20 -10.25
C ALA A 61 -0.13 -13.86 -9.05
N LYS A 62 0.63 -14.34 -8.06
CA LYS A 62 0.15 -14.88 -6.79
C LYS A 62 -0.49 -13.82 -5.90
N GLY A 63 -0.13 -12.55 -6.05
CA GLY A 63 -0.78 -11.43 -5.37
C GLY A 63 -2.27 -11.33 -5.70
N ALA A 64 -2.65 -11.59 -6.95
CA ALA A 64 -4.06 -11.62 -7.33
C ALA A 64 -4.87 -12.68 -6.58
N VAL A 65 -4.25 -13.83 -6.27
CA VAL A 65 -4.89 -14.86 -5.44
C VAL A 65 -5.10 -14.35 -4.02
N LEU A 66 -4.12 -13.66 -3.46
CA LEU A 66 -4.24 -13.08 -2.12
C LEU A 66 -5.32 -11.99 -2.08
N ASP A 67 -5.43 -11.13 -3.10
CA ASP A 67 -6.51 -10.14 -3.21
C ASP A 67 -7.88 -10.81 -3.18
N VAL A 68 -8.07 -11.90 -3.95
CA VAL A 68 -9.32 -12.68 -3.96
C VAL A 68 -9.59 -13.30 -2.60
N LEU A 69 -8.59 -13.89 -1.94
CA LEU A 69 -8.75 -14.48 -0.61
C LEU A 69 -9.13 -13.42 0.44
N VAL A 70 -8.49 -12.26 0.41
CA VAL A 70 -8.83 -11.14 1.31
C VAL A 70 -10.25 -10.65 1.03
N PHE A 71 -10.64 -10.53 -0.24
CA PHE A 71 -12.01 -10.12 -0.59
C PHE A 71 -13.04 -11.14 -0.10
N ILE A 72 -12.80 -12.44 -0.29
CA ILE A 72 -13.65 -13.52 0.25
C ILE A 72 -13.73 -13.43 1.77
N ALA A 73 -12.61 -13.23 2.46
CA ALA A 73 -12.59 -13.04 3.91
C ALA A 73 -13.44 -11.85 4.34
N VAL A 74 -13.36 -10.71 3.63
CA VAL A 74 -14.22 -9.55 3.90
C VAL A 74 -15.69 -9.89 3.70
N LEU A 75 -16.05 -10.60 2.62
CA LEU A 75 -17.44 -11.01 2.37
C LEU A 75 -18.00 -11.94 3.46
N ILE A 76 -17.18 -12.84 3.99
CA ILE A 76 -17.59 -13.78 5.05
C ILE A 76 -17.72 -13.06 6.37
N TRP A 77 -16.73 -12.26 6.77
CA TRP A 77 -16.60 -11.73 8.12
C TRP A 77 -17.06 -10.28 8.29
N ASN A 78 -17.05 -9.47 7.22
CA ASN A 78 -17.52 -8.08 7.25
C ASN A 78 -18.17 -7.65 5.95
N ARG A 79 -19.34 -8.19 5.65
CA ARG A 79 -20.08 -7.86 4.41
C ARG A 79 -20.33 -6.36 4.21
N GLY A 80 -20.41 -5.58 5.29
CA GLY A 80 -20.56 -4.12 5.18
C GLY A 80 -19.37 -3.43 4.53
N ALA A 81 -18.18 -4.03 4.58
CA ALA A 81 -16.94 -3.46 4.05
C ALA A 81 -16.62 -3.89 2.60
N TRP A 82 -17.48 -4.66 1.91
CA TRP A 82 -17.18 -5.15 0.57
C TRP A 82 -16.87 -4.04 -0.43
N VAL A 83 -17.59 -2.91 -0.35
CA VAL A 83 -17.35 -1.76 -1.24
C VAL A 83 -16.00 -1.10 -0.93
N LEU A 84 -15.63 -0.99 0.36
CA LEU A 84 -14.32 -0.51 0.77
C LEU A 84 -13.22 -1.41 0.20
N ALA A 85 -13.39 -2.74 0.28
CA ALA A 85 -12.43 -3.70 -0.23
C ALA A 85 -12.29 -3.58 -1.76
N VAL A 86 -13.40 -3.63 -2.52
CA VAL A 86 -13.37 -3.49 -3.99
C VAL A 86 -12.74 -2.15 -4.40
N ALA A 87 -13.22 -1.04 -3.83
CA ALA A 87 -12.69 0.27 -4.14
C ALA A 87 -11.21 0.41 -3.75
N GLY A 88 -10.79 -0.23 -2.63
CA GLY A 88 -9.39 -0.27 -2.24
C GLY A 88 -8.52 -1.03 -3.23
N PHE A 89 -8.95 -2.21 -3.69
CA PHE A 89 -8.21 -2.97 -4.72
C PHE A 89 -8.10 -2.24 -6.06
N MET A 90 -9.00 -1.28 -6.35
CA MET A 90 -8.86 -0.39 -7.51
C MET A 90 -7.60 0.50 -7.45
N THR A 91 -6.85 0.50 -6.33
CA THR A 91 -5.49 1.10 -6.30
C THR A 91 -4.60 0.48 -7.38
N GLY A 92 -4.77 -0.81 -7.70
CA GLY A 92 -4.09 -1.50 -8.79
C GLY A 92 -4.32 -0.87 -10.17
N ALA A 93 -5.47 -0.22 -10.40
CA ALA A 93 -5.73 0.49 -11.65
C ALA A 93 -4.80 1.70 -11.84
N TRP A 94 -4.41 2.37 -10.75
CA TRP A 94 -3.40 3.44 -10.78
C TRP A 94 -2.03 2.91 -11.19
N TYR A 95 -1.64 1.73 -10.70
CA TYR A 95 -0.42 1.07 -11.17
C TYR A 95 -0.46 0.84 -12.67
N VAL A 96 -1.53 0.21 -13.18
CA VAL A 96 -1.66 -0.08 -14.61
C VAL A 96 -1.62 1.21 -15.43
N LEU A 97 -2.40 2.22 -15.05
CA LEU A 97 -2.46 3.48 -15.76
C LEU A 97 -1.10 4.19 -15.81
N LEU A 98 -0.47 4.37 -14.64
CA LEU A 98 0.77 5.13 -14.53
C LEU A 98 1.97 4.40 -15.12
N SER A 99 2.03 3.06 -15.02
CA SER A 99 3.10 2.27 -15.63
C SER A 99 3.09 2.32 -17.17
N HIS A 100 1.92 2.52 -17.78
CA HIS A 100 1.80 2.71 -19.23
C HIS A 100 2.07 4.17 -19.65
N LEU A 101 1.70 5.14 -18.81
CA LEU A 101 1.92 6.55 -19.13
C LEU A 101 3.37 7.00 -18.91
N ILE A 102 4.06 6.38 -17.91
CA ILE A 102 5.40 6.79 -17.48
C ILE A 102 6.34 5.60 -17.66
N ASN A 103 6.99 5.56 -18.82
CA ASN A 103 7.95 4.50 -19.13
C ASN A 103 9.33 4.82 -18.51
N ARG A 104 9.47 4.50 -17.19
CA ARG A 104 10.70 4.75 -16.43
C ARG A 104 11.62 3.54 -16.47
N GLN A 105 12.90 3.77 -16.74
CA GLN A 105 13.93 2.72 -16.68
C GLN A 105 14.16 2.29 -15.22
N ARG A 106 14.40 1.00 -15.04
CA ARG A 106 14.72 0.41 -13.73
C ARG A 106 16.19 0.66 -13.35
N PRO A 107 16.54 0.48 -12.06
CA PRO A 107 17.93 0.45 -11.61
C PRO A 107 18.78 -0.52 -12.44
N THR A 108 20.05 -0.17 -12.65
CA THR A 108 21.03 -1.00 -13.35
C THR A 108 22.30 -1.14 -12.52
N THR A 109 23.03 -2.24 -12.70
CA THR A 109 24.28 -2.50 -12.01
C THR A 109 25.40 -1.47 -12.31
N ALA A 110 25.22 -0.62 -13.33
CA ALA A 110 26.11 0.51 -13.58
C ALA A 110 25.90 1.66 -12.56
N LEU A 111 24.70 1.76 -11.97
CA LEU A 111 24.32 2.86 -11.08
C LEU A 111 24.20 2.45 -9.62
N VAL A 112 23.84 1.18 -9.34
CA VAL A 112 23.56 0.68 -7.98
C VAL A 112 24.42 -0.54 -7.66
N LEU A 113 24.47 -0.97 -6.39
CA LEU A 113 25.37 -2.03 -5.94
C LEU A 113 24.93 -3.42 -6.39
N GLN A 114 23.61 -3.64 -6.49
CA GLN A 114 23.05 -4.93 -6.93
C GLN A 114 21.70 -4.76 -7.63
N VAL A 115 21.41 -5.64 -8.57
CA VAL A 115 20.10 -5.82 -9.20
C VAL A 115 19.86 -7.32 -9.26
N THR A 116 18.94 -7.81 -8.45
CA THR A 116 18.62 -9.25 -8.32
C THR A 116 17.32 -9.63 -9.02
N GLU A 117 16.53 -8.64 -9.42
CA GLU A 117 15.26 -8.84 -10.13
C GLU A 117 15.24 -8.01 -11.41
N HIS A 118 14.78 -8.62 -12.52
CA HIS A 118 14.78 -8.00 -13.85
C HIS A 118 13.37 -7.97 -14.48
N PRO A 119 12.36 -7.31 -13.88
CA PRO A 119 11.04 -7.22 -14.49
C PRO A 119 11.10 -6.38 -15.78
N VAL A 120 10.30 -6.77 -16.79
CA VAL A 120 10.32 -6.14 -18.13
C VAL A 120 9.53 -4.83 -18.18
N ALA A 121 8.55 -4.65 -17.24
CA ALA A 121 7.68 -3.47 -17.23
C ALA A 121 8.38 -2.23 -16.67
N SER A 122 7.73 -1.05 -16.84
CA SER A 122 8.17 0.23 -16.27
C SER A 122 8.56 0.10 -14.79
N SER A 123 9.56 0.86 -14.35
CA SER A 123 9.90 0.96 -12.93
C SER A 123 8.82 1.71 -12.13
N PHE A 124 8.14 2.66 -12.73
CA PHE A 124 7.18 3.54 -12.05
C PHE A 124 5.72 3.18 -12.35
N PRO A 125 4.86 3.19 -11.34
CA PRO A 125 5.14 3.08 -9.89
C PRO A 125 5.46 1.63 -9.49
N SER A 126 5.84 1.40 -8.21
CA SER A 126 6.08 0.04 -7.71
C SER A 126 4.78 -0.72 -7.45
N GLY A 127 4.45 -1.69 -8.31
CA GLY A 127 3.26 -2.53 -8.17
C GLY A 127 3.26 -3.35 -6.87
N HIS A 128 4.41 -3.92 -6.49
CA HIS A 128 4.57 -4.66 -5.24
C HIS A 128 4.28 -3.78 -4.02
N THR A 129 4.79 -2.55 -4.00
CA THR A 129 4.56 -1.61 -2.90
C THR A 129 3.08 -1.22 -2.79
N ILE A 130 2.43 -0.90 -3.92
CA ILE A 130 0.97 -0.64 -3.96
C ILE A 130 0.21 -1.84 -3.40
N PHE A 131 0.53 -3.04 -3.87
CA PHE A 131 -0.14 -4.27 -3.44
C PHE A 131 -0.01 -4.49 -1.93
N ILE A 132 1.23 -4.52 -1.40
CA ILE A 132 1.49 -4.77 0.01
C ILE A 132 0.80 -3.72 0.89
N ALA A 133 0.93 -2.43 0.55
CA ALA A 133 0.30 -1.34 1.29
C ALA A 133 -1.22 -1.42 1.25
N THR A 134 -1.81 -1.74 0.09
CA THR A 134 -3.26 -1.87 -0.07
C THR A 134 -3.82 -3.04 0.73
N VAL A 135 -3.27 -4.25 0.53
CA VAL A 135 -3.75 -5.47 1.20
C VAL A 135 -3.64 -5.36 2.71
N SER A 136 -2.48 -4.95 3.22
CA SER A 136 -2.26 -4.81 4.67
C SER A 136 -3.22 -3.79 5.30
N THR A 137 -3.41 -2.65 4.63
CA THR A 137 -4.32 -1.60 5.08
C THR A 137 -5.78 -2.07 5.04
N LEU A 138 -6.22 -2.74 3.97
CA LEU A 138 -7.59 -3.25 3.85
C LEU A 138 -7.89 -4.35 4.88
N LEU A 139 -6.95 -5.26 5.13
CA LEU A 139 -7.09 -6.25 6.19
C LEU A 139 -7.31 -5.58 7.55
N MET A 140 -6.53 -4.55 7.86
CA MET A 140 -6.66 -3.83 9.12
C MET A 140 -7.97 -3.02 9.18
N LEU A 141 -8.36 -2.33 8.12
CA LEU A 141 -9.59 -1.55 8.05
C LEU A 141 -10.84 -2.43 8.09
N CYS A 142 -10.88 -3.50 7.27
CA CYS A 142 -12.08 -4.31 7.10
C CYS A 142 -12.27 -5.36 8.21
N LEU A 143 -11.17 -5.95 8.69
CA LEU A 143 -11.22 -7.04 9.67
C LEU A 143 -10.61 -6.64 11.01
N GLY A 144 -9.46 -5.99 11.04
CA GLY A 144 -8.79 -5.55 12.25
C GLY A 144 -9.71 -4.68 13.11
N HIS A 145 -10.27 -3.60 12.57
CA HIS A 145 -11.20 -2.72 13.29
C HIS A 145 -12.48 -3.39 13.74
N ARG A 146 -12.87 -4.49 13.11
CA ARG A 146 -14.11 -5.22 13.48
C ARG A 146 -13.91 -6.25 14.58
N TYR A 147 -12.75 -6.88 14.64
CA TYR A 147 -12.50 -8.06 15.49
C TYR A 147 -11.46 -7.82 16.58
N MET A 148 -10.54 -6.90 16.38
CA MET A 148 -9.53 -6.59 17.40
C MET A 148 -10.11 -5.72 18.51
N PRO A 149 -9.78 -5.98 19.79
CA PRO A 149 -10.12 -5.08 20.87
C PRO A 149 -9.40 -3.73 20.68
N ARG A 150 -9.98 -2.67 21.21
CA ARG A 150 -9.48 -1.28 21.01
C ARG A 150 -8.02 -1.10 21.41
N TRP A 151 -7.58 -1.77 22.46
CA TRP A 151 -6.18 -1.71 22.91
C TRP A 151 -5.20 -2.35 21.95
N ALA A 152 -5.63 -3.33 21.13
CA ALA A 152 -4.79 -4.03 20.16
C ALA A 152 -4.73 -3.31 18.79
N LEU A 153 -5.62 -2.35 18.52
CA LEU A 153 -5.61 -1.61 17.24
C LEU A 153 -4.29 -0.91 16.95
N PRO A 154 -3.64 -0.21 17.92
CA PRO A 154 -2.32 0.38 17.66
C PRO A 154 -1.26 -0.66 17.31
N ILE A 155 -1.30 -1.85 17.93
CA ILE A 155 -0.38 -2.97 17.62
C ILE A 155 -0.63 -3.46 16.17
N GLY A 156 -1.90 -3.62 15.78
CA GLY A 156 -2.25 -3.99 14.41
C GLY A 156 -1.75 -2.98 13.38
N TRP A 157 -1.90 -1.69 13.64
CA TRP A 157 -1.37 -0.65 12.77
C TRP A 157 0.15 -0.59 12.75
N ALA A 158 0.82 -0.83 13.88
CA ALA A 158 2.27 -0.96 13.92
C ALA A 158 2.75 -2.16 13.07
N ALA A 159 2.05 -3.30 13.14
CA ALA A 159 2.35 -4.45 12.29
C ALA A 159 2.18 -4.12 10.80
N VAL A 160 1.09 -3.42 10.42
CA VAL A 160 0.90 -2.93 9.04
C VAL A 160 2.06 -2.03 8.62
N ALA A 161 2.46 -1.08 9.47
CA ALA A 161 3.58 -0.18 9.16
C ALA A 161 4.90 -0.95 8.94
N VAL A 162 5.19 -1.94 9.77
CA VAL A 162 6.40 -2.79 9.62
C VAL A 162 6.35 -3.59 8.33
N ILE A 163 5.21 -4.25 8.02
CA ILE A 163 5.06 -5.04 6.79
C ILE A 163 5.22 -4.16 5.55
N VAL A 164 4.59 -2.99 5.54
CA VAL A 164 4.66 -2.05 4.42
C VAL A 164 6.08 -1.49 4.27
N PHE A 165 6.73 -1.13 5.37
CA PHE A 165 8.11 -0.65 5.37
C PHE A 165 9.07 -1.71 4.84
N ASP A 166 9.01 -2.93 5.39
CA ASP A 166 9.90 -4.02 5.00
C ASP A 166 9.69 -4.42 3.53
N GLY A 167 8.42 -4.53 3.09
CA GLY A 167 8.08 -4.76 1.70
C GLY A 167 8.56 -3.65 0.77
N ALA A 168 8.45 -2.39 1.18
CA ALA A 168 8.93 -1.24 0.42
C ALA A 168 10.46 -1.23 0.29
N ILE A 169 11.18 -1.43 1.39
CA ILE A 169 12.64 -1.51 1.42
C ILE A 169 13.16 -2.68 0.58
N SER A 170 12.47 -3.83 0.61
CA SER A 170 12.85 -4.98 -0.20
C SER A 170 12.94 -4.65 -1.70
N ARG A 171 12.06 -3.75 -2.22
CA ARG A 171 12.06 -3.36 -3.65
C ARG A 171 13.26 -2.51 -4.04
N ILE A 172 13.72 -1.66 -3.10
CA ILE A 172 14.92 -0.85 -3.27
C ILE A 172 16.16 -1.75 -3.13
N TYR A 173 16.18 -2.60 -2.11
CA TYR A 173 17.30 -3.49 -1.84
C TYR A 173 17.58 -4.45 -2.99
N THR A 174 16.54 -5.01 -3.62
CA THR A 174 16.69 -5.93 -4.77
C THR A 174 17.05 -5.22 -6.08
N GLY A 175 17.09 -3.90 -6.13
CA GLY A 175 17.31 -3.13 -7.36
C GLY A 175 16.12 -3.19 -8.33
N ALA A 176 14.94 -3.56 -7.86
CA ALA A 176 13.75 -3.67 -8.69
C ALA A 176 13.12 -2.31 -8.99
N HIS A 177 13.16 -1.38 -8.04
CA HIS A 177 12.52 -0.06 -8.11
C HIS A 177 13.37 1.01 -7.44
N TRP A 178 13.33 2.21 -7.99
CA TRP A 178 13.91 3.40 -7.40
C TRP A 178 13.19 3.82 -6.11
N PRO A 179 13.88 4.44 -5.12
CA PRO A 179 13.26 4.99 -3.92
C PRO A 179 12.04 5.89 -4.18
N THR A 180 12.10 6.74 -5.21
CA THR A 180 10.97 7.61 -5.58
C THR A 180 9.79 6.84 -6.16
N ASP A 181 9.98 5.68 -6.83
CA ASP A 181 8.89 4.81 -7.28
C ASP A 181 8.12 4.25 -6.07
N VAL A 182 8.87 3.80 -5.08
CA VAL A 182 8.34 3.23 -3.84
C VAL A 182 7.58 4.30 -3.04
N LEU A 183 8.17 5.47 -2.86
CA LEU A 183 7.54 6.58 -2.14
C LEU A 183 6.26 7.05 -2.83
N ALA A 184 6.28 7.22 -4.15
CA ALA A 184 5.08 7.57 -4.92
C ALA A 184 3.99 6.51 -4.77
N SER A 185 4.34 5.22 -4.77
CA SER A 185 3.39 4.11 -4.58
C SER A 185 2.69 4.16 -3.23
N LEU A 186 3.42 4.45 -2.16
CA LEU A 186 2.86 4.64 -0.81
C LEU A 186 1.90 5.84 -0.78
N LEU A 187 2.29 6.95 -1.40
CA LEU A 187 1.47 8.16 -1.47
C LEU A 187 0.19 7.95 -2.32
N ILE A 188 0.29 7.25 -3.46
CA ILE A 188 -0.87 6.89 -4.29
C ILE A 188 -1.84 6.02 -3.49
N THR A 189 -1.33 5.01 -2.78
CA THR A 189 -2.16 4.13 -1.94
C THR A 189 -2.82 4.92 -0.81
N ALA A 190 -2.07 5.78 -0.10
CA ALA A 190 -2.58 6.62 0.97
C ALA A 190 -3.65 7.60 0.45
N ALA A 191 -3.40 8.24 -0.70
CA ALA A 191 -4.34 9.16 -1.33
C ALA A 191 -5.66 8.46 -1.68
N TRP A 192 -5.58 7.32 -2.35
CA TRP A 192 -6.74 6.59 -2.81
C TRP A 192 -7.58 6.03 -1.67
N ILE A 193 -6.96 5.33 -0.70
CA ILE A 193 -7.68 4.77 0.46
C ILE A 193 -8.29 5.89 1.31
N SER A 194 -7.56 7.00 1.54
CA SER A 194 -8.09 8.14 2.30
C SER A 194 -9.26 8.81 1.57
N PHE A 195 -9.20 8.91 0.24
CA PHE A 195 -10.31 9.41 -0.57
C PHE A 195 -11.55 8.52 -0.40
N ILE A 196 -11.42 7.20 -0.54
CA ILE A 196 -12.53 6.25 -0.35
C ILE A 196 -13.11 6.37 1.06
N LEU A 197 -12.28 6.47 2.08
CA LEU A 197 -12.71 6.63 3.48
C LEU A 197 -13.40 7.98 3.75
N SER A 198 -13.16 9.01 2.92
CA SER A 198 -13.87 10.29 3.00
C SER A 198 -15.33 10.18 2.55
N ILE A 199 -15.67 9.16 1.76
CA ILE A 199 -17.04 8.91 1.26
C ILE A 199 -17.87 8.28 2.38
N ARG A 200 -18.88 9.06 2.88
CA ARG A 200 -19.73 8.69 4.03
C ARG A 200 -20.35 7.32 3.88
N TRP A 201 -20.97 7.07 2.76
CA TRP A 201 -21.69 5.85 2.49
C TRP A 201 -20.80 4.59 2.60
N ILE A 202 -19.53 4.68 2.15
CA ILE A 202 -18.59 3.57 2.23
C ILE A 202 -18.10 3.37 3.66
N SER A 203 -17.61 4.43 4.31
CA SER A 203 -17.03 4.35 5.65
C SER A 203 -18.07 3.95 6.71
N ASP A 204 -19.31 4.47 6.63
CA ASP A 204 -20.36 4.13 7.59
C ASP A 204 -20.78 2.66 7.50
N ARG A 205 -20.79 2.09 6.30
CA ARG A 205 -21.07 0.66 6.09
C ARG A 205 -19.94 -0.24 6.57
N ALA A 206 -18.70 0.12 6.24
CA ALA A 206 -17.53 -0.67 6.59
C ALA A 206 -17.34 -0.78 8.12
N PHE A 207 -17.61 0.31 8.85
CA PHE A 207 -17.43 0.41 10.30
C PHE A 207 -18.74 0.29 11.10
N ALA A 208 -19.84 -0.20 10.48
CA ALA A 208 -21.09 -0.42 11.18
C ALA A 208 -20.91 -1.43 12.32
N PRO A 209 -21.49 -1.18 13.53
CA PRO A 209 -21.44 -2.14 14.64
C PRO A 209 -22.06 -3.48 14.26
N LYS A 210 -21.61 -4.57 14.88
CA LYS A 210 -22.25 -5.89 14.74
C LYS A 210 -23.72 -5.81 15.22
N GLN A 211 -24.61 -6.53 14.53
CA GLN A 211 -26.05 -6.56 14.88
C GLN A 211 -26.32 -6.96 16.34
N ALA A 212 -25.49 -7.80 16.95
CA ALA A 212 -25.59 -8.18 18.36
C ALA A 212 -25.48 -7.00 19.33
N ASP A 213 -24.64 -6.00 19.03
CA ASP A 213 -24.50 -4.78 19.86
C ASP A 213 -25.73 -3.88 19.78
N ARG A 214 -26.50 -3.96 18.69
CA ARG A 214 -27.74 -3.16 18.52
C ARG A 214 -28.90 -3.68 19.35
N SER A 215 -28.97 -5.00 19.63
CA SER A 215 -30.00 -5.58 20.49
C SER A 215 -29.81 -5.21 21.97
N HIS A 216 -28.58 -5.20 22.45
CA HIS A 216 -28.29 -4.77 23.83
C HIS A 216 -28.49 -3.27 24.05
N ALA A 217 -28.20 -2.44 23.08
CA ALA A 217 -28.45 -0.99 23.17
C ALA A 217 -29.95 -0.63 23.17
N ARG A 218 -30.82 -1.45 22.53
CA ARG A 218 -32.27 -1.26 22.53
C ARG A 218 -32.96 -1.78 23.78
N LEU A 219 -32.30 -2.67 24.51
CA LEU A 219 -32.84 -3.19 25.80
C LEU A 219 -32.40 -2.34 26.99
N ALA A 220 -31.46 -1.41 26.80
CA ALA A 220 -30.94 -0.50 27.82
C ALA A 220 -31.52 0.93 27.71
N SER A 221 -32.37 1.20 26.71
CA SER A 221 -33.14 2.46 26.52
C SER A 221 -34.59 2.25 26.84
#